data_1e6115de2616fcd54b3b4d5c8ddab968
#
_entry.id   1e6115de2616fcd54b3b4d5c8ddab968
#
_cell.length_a   1.000
_cell.length_b   1.000
_cell.length_c   1.000
_cell.angle_alpha   90.00
_cell.angle_beta   90.00
_cell.angle_gamma   90.00
#
_symmetry.space_group_name_H-M   'P 1'
#
loop_
_entity.id
_entity.type
_entity.pdbx_description
1 polymer ?
#
loop_
_entity_poly.entity_id
_entity_poly.type
_entity_poly.pdbx_seq_one_letter_code
_entity_poly.pdbx_strand_id
1 'polypeptide(L)'
;MRQFTAVVNPTAGGSSAAAALIQVARVLREAGAELETEYSRSLAHAQDIARGAGERGRVVLAVGGDGITGGIGGALSGTDTVFGIVPAGRGNDFARALELPSDPDALARILLDREPRPVDTIEVRSAVHDGTVVLGSVYAGVDALANRHANHARLLKGAASYYAGGLRAVTTWRPADYRITVDGEEHALRGYTVVAANSAYYGSGRMIAPEARVDDGLLEVVMIREAPRHLFFTLMNELKSGAHVARPEVRILRGREIRIEADRQVPYGADGEVEAELPVTVKVLPGALKVLH
;
A
#
# COMPACT_ATOMS: atom_id res chain seq x y z
N MET A 1 26.29 16.19 3.13
CA MET A 1 24.98 16.79 2.83
C MET A 1 24.25 15.83 1.93
N ARG A 2 22.95 15.56 2.16
CA ARG A 2 22.19 14.59 1.34
C ARG A 2 21.89 15.17 -0.04
N GLN A 3 21.94 14.31 -1.05
CA GLN A 3 21.53 14.61 -2.42
C GLN A 3 20.24 13.85 -2.71
N PHE A 4 19.25 14.53 -3.24
CA PHE A 4 17.93 13.99 -3.48
C PHE A 4 17.58 13.94 -4.96
N THR A 5 16.85 12.90 -5.36
CA THR A 5 16.14 12.85 -6.64
C THR A 5 14.65 12.67 -6.37
N ALA A 6 13.87 13.69 -6.65
CA ALA A 6 12.41 13.65 -6.55
C ALA A 6 11.80 13.09 -7.84
N VAL A 7 11.10 11.97 -7.74
CA VAL A 7 10.40 11.33 -8.86
C VAL A 7 8.91 11.69 -8.77
N VAL A 8 8.45 12.46 -9.73
CA VAL A 8 7.08 13.01 -9.76
C VAL A 8 6.26 12.34 -10.85
N ASN A 9 5.07 11.86 -10.51
CA ASN A 9 4.11 11.43 -11.52
C ASN A 9 3.15 12.59 -11.84
N PRO A 10 3.25 13.21 -13.01
CA PRO A 10 2.43 14.39 -13.35
C PRO A 10 0.95 14.04 -13.58
N THR A 11 0.63 12.77 -13.83
CA THR A 11 -0.76 12.32 -14.09
C THR A 11 -1.49 11.87 -12.83
N ALA A 12 -0.76 11.56 -11.76
CA ALA A 12 -1.31 11.13 -10.48
C ALA A 12 -1.47 12.33 -9.54
N GLY A 13 -2.70 12.80 -9.36
CA GLY A 13 -3.00 13.89 -8.43
C GLY A 13 -2.91 15.32 -9.01
N GLY A 14 -2.60 15.48 -10.29
CA GLY A 14 -2.61 16.80 -10.96
C GLY A 14 -1.63 17.80 -10.31
N SER A 15 -2.12 19.02 -10.05
CA SER A 15 -1.32 20.09 -9.44
C SER A 15 -0.89 19.85 -7.98
N SER A 16 -1.48 18.86 -7.28
CA SER A 16 -1.18 18.62 -5.86
C SER A 16 0.23 18.06 -5.62
N ALA A 17 0.73 17.17 -6.48
CA ALA A 17 2.08 16.61 -6.35
C ALA A 17 3.15 17.69 -6.55
N ALA A 18 3.01 18.53 -7.57
CA ALA A 18 3.92 19.64 -7.82
C ALA A 18 3.88 20.66 -6.67
N ALA A 19 2.68 21.00 -6.17
CA ALA A 19 2.53 21.94 -5.05
C ALA A 19 3.17 21.42 -3.76
N ALA A 20 2.97 20.13 -3.43
CA ALA A 20 3.59 19.50 -2.27
C ALA A 20 5.12 19.49 -2.39
N LEU A 21 5.65 19.13 -3.57
CA LEU A 21 7.09 19.15 -3.80
C LEU A 21 7.68 20.56 -3.66
N ILE A 22 7.04 21.59 -4.20
CA ILE A 22 7.54 22.97 -4.13
C ILE A 22 7.78 23.41 -2.69
N GLN A 23 6.86 23.09 -1.78
CA GLN A 23 6.98 23.45 -0.37
C GLN A 23 8.17 22.74 0.29
N VAL A 24 8.26 21.42 0.12
CA VAL A 24 9.37 20.63 0.66
C VAL A 24 10.71 21.03 0.03
N ALA A 25 10.74 21.23 -1.30
CA ALA A 25 11.93 21.59 -2.05
C ALA A 25 12.53 22.94 -1.59
N ARG A 26 11.67 23.90 -1.22
CA ARG A 26 12.10 25.19 -0.66
C ARG A 26 12.95 24.95 0.57
N VAL A 27 12.44 24.18 1.54
CA VAL A 27 13.15 23.92 2.80
C VAL A 27 14.44 23.13 2.59
N LEU A 28 14.41 22.10 1.74
CA LEU A 28 15.59 21.31 1.41
C LEU A 28 16.71 22.16 0.82
N ARG A 29 16.37 23.07 -0.12
CA ARG A 29 17.34 23.98 -0.76
C ARG A 29 17.86 25.05 0.19
N GLU A 30 17.01 25.64 1.03
CA GLU A 30 17.39 26.60 2.07
C GLU A 30 18.41 25.97 3.06
N ALA A 31 18.27 24.66 3.33
CA ALA A 31 19.24 23.90 4.13
C ALA A 31 20.50 23.49 3.34
N GLY A 32 20.61 23.89 2.06
CA GLY A 32 21.76 23.59 1.20
C GLY A 32 21.76 22.20 0.57
N ALA A 33 20.67 21.42 0.68
CA ALA A 33 20.56 20.14 0.02
C ALA A 33 20.42 20.27 -1.49
N GLU A 34 21.06 19.36 -2.23
CA GLU A 34 20.91 19.26 -3.69
C GLU A 34 19.65 18.46 -4.01
N LEU A 35 18.77 19.02 -4.82
CA LEU A 35 17.52 18.39 -5.25
C LEU A 35 17.36 18.44 -6.76
N GLU A 36 17.44 17.29 -7.38
CA GLU A 36 17.00 17.04 -8.77
C GLU A 36 15.51 16.67 -8.78
N THR A 37 14.81 17.03 -9.84
CA THR A 37 13.39 16.68 -10.03
C THR A 37 13.21 16.04 -11.40
N GLU A 38 12.71 14.82 -11.42
CA GLU A 38 12.44 14.07 -12.62
C GLU A 38 10.94 13.71 -12.73
N TYR A 39 10.37 13.91 -13.92
CA TYR A 39 8.97 13.60 -14.19
C TYR A 39 8.85 12.27 -14.91
N SER A 40 8.13 11.35 -14.29
CA SER A 40 7.90 10.03 -14.88
C SER A 40 6.77 10.06 -15.91
N ARG A 41 6.89 9.22 -16.94
CA ARG A 41 5.87 9.03 -17.99
C ARG A 41 4.98 7.80 -17.71
N SER A 42 5.45 6.91 -16.86
CA SER A 42 4.78 5.68 -16.45
C SER A 42 5.36 5.21 -15.11
N LEU A 43 4.74 4.21 -14.49
CA LEU A 43 5.27 3.60 -13.27
C LEU A 43 6.64 2.93 -13.55
N ALA A 44 6.78 2.19 -14.65
CA ALA A 44 8.05 1.58 -15.02
C ALA A 44 9.16 2.63 -15.18
N HIS A 45 8.88 3.75 -15.86
CA HIS A 45 9.83 4.85 -15.98
C HIS A 45 10.17 5.48 -14.61
N ALA A 46 9.21 5.59 -13.69
CA ALA A 46 9.48 6.07 -12.33
C ALA A 46 10.44 5.12 -11.57
N GLN A 47 10.25 3.81 -11.73
CA GLN A 47 11.11 2.79 -11.15
C GLN A 47 12.53 2.84 -11.72
N ASP A 48 12.69 3.05 -13.03
CA ASP A 48 14.01 3.16 -13.69
C ASP A 48 14.76 4.41 -13.21
N ILE A 49 14.07 5.57 -13.12
CA ILE A 49 14.64 6.78 -12.53
C ILE A 49 15.10 6.52 -11.09
N ALA A 50 14.27 5.87 -10.30
CA ALA A 50 14.55 5.59 -8.89
C ALA A 50 15.79 4.69 -8.73
N ARG A 51 15.89 3.61 -9.50
CA ARG A 51 17.06 2.72 -9.49
C ARG A 51 18.34 3.48 -9.88
N GLY A 52 18.30 4.21 -11.00
CA GLY A 52 19.45 4.99 -11.46
C GLY A 52 19.87 6.09 -10.48
N ALA A 53 18.94 6.71 -9.77
CA ALA A 53 19.26 7.67 -8.69
C ALA A 53 19.92 6.97 -7.49
N GLY A 54 19.40 5.80 -7.08
CA GLY A 54 19.99 4.98 -6.02
C GLY A 54 21.41 4.52 -6.34
N GLU A 55 21.67 4.06 -7.56
CA GLU A 55 23.02 3.70 -8.02
C GLU A 55 24.02 4.86 -7.95
N ARG A 56 23.53 6.09 -8.07
CA ARG A 56 24.35 7.32 -7.87
C ARG A 56 24.48 7.72 -6.39
N GLY A 57 23.96 6.92 -5.46
CA GLY A 57 24.00 7.20 -4.02
C GLY A 57 23.06 8.32 -3.56
N ARG A 58 22.05 8.68 -4.37
CA ARG A 58 21.08 9.73 -4.03
C ARG A 58 19.92 9.17 -3.24
N VAL A 59 19.34 9.98 -2.39
CA VAL A 59 18.06 9.68 -1.72
C VAL A 59 16.93 9.84 -2.74
N VAL A 60 16.10 8.83 -2.89
CA VAL A 60 14.97 8.84 -3.82
C VAL A 60 13.71 9.31 -3.10
N LEU A 61 13.06 10.35 -3.60
CA LEU A 61 11.79 10.85 -3.08
C LEU A 61 10.65 10.47 -4.03
N ALA A 62 9.72 9.62 -3.59
CA ALA A 62 8.46 9.42 -4.30
C ALA A 62 7.52 10.60 -4.01
N VAL A 63 7.11 11.31 -5.05
CA VAL A 63 6.22 12.47 -4.93
C VAL A 63 4.87 12.14 -5.54
N GLY A 64 3.85 11.90 -4.69
CA GLY A 64 2.52 11.56 -5.16
C GLY A 64 1.71 10.73 -4.17
N GLY A 65 0.84 9.88 -4.67
CA GLY A 65 -0.01 8.99 -3.89
C GLY A 65 0.55 7.57 -3.76
N ASP A 66 -0.32 6.64 -3.30
CA ASP A 66 0.05 5.27 -2.97
C ASP A 66 0.66 4.50 -4.15
N GLY A 67 0.15 4.67 -5.38
CA GLY A 67 0.65 3.94 -6.55
C GLY A 67 2.12 4.26 -6.88
N ILE A 68 2.55 5.55 -6.87
CA ILE A 68 3.96 5.89 -7.10
C ILE A 68 4.84 5.53 -5.90
N THR A 69 4.32 5.70 -4.68
CA THR A 69 5.02 5.32 -3.45
C THR A 69 5.29 3.81 -3.42
N GLY A 70 4.25 3.00 -3.63
CA GLY A 70 4.36 1.55 -3.67
C GLY A 70 5.25 1.05 -4.80
N GLY A 71 5.07 1.61 -6.01
CA GLY A 71 5.85 1.19 -7.17
C GLY A 71 7.34 1.51 -7.04
N ILE A 72 7.71 2.71 -6.57
CA ILE A 72 9.12 3.06 -6.33
C ILE A 72 9.68 2.28 -5.15
N GLY A 73 8.97 2.22 -4.02
CA GLY A 73 9.42 1.48 -2.84
C GLY A 73 9.63 -0.01 -3.14
N GLY A 74 8.72 -0.63 -3.90
CA GLY A 74 8.89 -2.00 -4.37
C GLY A 74 10.12 -2.20 -5.26
N ALA A 75 10.40 -1.24 -6.15
CA ALA A 75 11.57 -1.30 -7.03
C ALA A 75 12.92 -1.08 -6.30
N LEU A 76 12.90 -0.44 -5.15
CA LEU A 76 14.07 -0.19 -4.30
C LEU A 76 14.22 -1.21 -3.17
N SER A 77 13.23 -2.07 -2.96
CA SER A 77 13.29 -3.15 -1.97
C SER A 77 14.48 -4.06 -2.22
N GLY A 78 15.21 -4.41 -1.16
CA GLY A 78 16.42 -5.21 -1.25
C GLY A 78 17.67 -4.46 -1.71
N THR A 79 17.58 -3.14 -1.90
CA THR A 79 18.74 -2.30 -2.24
C THR A 79 19.19 -1.45 -1.04
N ASP A 80 20.37 -0.84 -1.16
CA ASP A 80 20.89 0.11 -0.16
C ASP A 80 20.34 1.53 -0.34
N THR A 81 19.50 1.77 -1.34
CA THR A 81 18.96 3.09 -1.66
C THR A 81 18.06 3.60 -0.55
N VAL A 82 18.31 4.82 -0.10
CA VAL A 82 17.48 5.50 0.89
C VAL A 82 16.25 6.09 0.20
N PHE A 83 15.09 5.80 0.76
CA PHE A 83 13.79 6.19 0.23
C PHE A 83 13.11 7.21 1.14
N GLY A 84 12.48 8.21 0.55
CA GLY A 84 11.62 9.18 1.23
C GLY A 84 10.31 9.34 0.47
N ILE A 85 9.29 9.84 1.15
CA ILE A 85 7.95 10.04 0.59
C ILE A 85 7.54 11.49 0.77
N VAL A 86 7.05 12.12 -0.31
CA VAL A 86 6.35 13.41 -0.28
C VAL A 86 4.88 13.10 -0.63
N PRO A 87 4.02 12.90 0.39
CA PRO A 87 2.65 12.44 0.18
C PRO A 87 1.80 13.53 -0.47
N ALA A 88 1.24 13.24 -1.63
CA ALA A 88 0.42 14.18 -2.41
C ALA A 88 -0.79 13.52 -3.07
N GLY A 89 -1.13 12.30 -2.66
CA GLY A 89 -2.31 11.55 -3.07
C GLY A 89 -3.49 11.77 -2.14
N ARG A 90 -4.57 11.02 -2.40
CA ARG A 90 -5.79 11.02 -1.58
C ARG A 90 -5.71 10.08 -0.37
N GLY A 91 -5.08 8.93 -0.52
CA GLY A 91 -4.92 7.91 0.52
C GLY A 91 -3.68 8.17 1.35
N ASN A 92 -2.53 8.04 0.72
CA ASN A 92 -1.20 8.10 1.32
C ASN A 92 -1.08 7.11 2.49
N ASP A 93 -1.61 5.90 2.27
CA ASP A 93 -1.80 4.90 3.33
C ASP A 93 -0.47 4.47 3.94
N PHE A 94 0.56 4.26 3.11
CA PHE A 94 1.89 3.91 3.62
C PHE A 94 2.58 5.07 4.33
N ALA A 95 2.41 6.31 3.85
CA ALA A 95 2.92 7.50 4.55
C ALA A 95 2.25 7.69 5.92
N ARG A 96 0.95 7.35 6.05
CA ARG A 96 0.24 7.32 7.34
C ARG A 96 0.80 6.26 8.28
N ALA A 97 1.09 5.08 7.77
CA ALA A 97 1.69 4.00 8.57
C ALA A 97 3.07 4.37 9.13
N LEU A 98 3.80 5.20 8.39
CA LEU A 98 5.09 5.77 8.80
C LEU A 98 4.93 7.05 9.65
N GLU A 99 3.71 7.47 9.97
CA GLU A 99 3.40 8.69 10.73
C GLU A 99 4.03 9.96 10.13
N LEU A 100 4.20 10.01 8.81
CA LEU A 100 4.77 11.18 8.16
C LEU A 100 3.86 12.40 8.31
N PRO A 101 4.40 13.56 8.70
CA PRO A 101 3.63 14.77 8.87
C PRO A 101 3.11 15.31 7.53
N SER A 102 1.94 15.94 7.56
CA SER A 102 1.39 16.69 6.43
C SER A 102 1.99 18.08 6.29
N ASP A 103 2.62 18.60 7.35
CA ASP A 103 3.33 19.88 7.33
C ASP A 103 4.64 19.74 6.52
N PRO A 104 4.83 20.55 5.45
CA PRO A 104 6.01 20.45 4.60
C PRO A 104 7.33 20.74 5.30
N ASP A 105 7.35 21.66 6.27
CA ASP A 105 8.56 22.02 6.99
C ASP A 105 8.98 20.90 7.95
N ALA A 106 8.02 20.27 8.63
CA ALA A 106 8.27 19.11 9.47
C ALA A 106 8.73 17.89 8.64
N LEU A 107 8.11 17.66 7.48
CA LEU A 107 8.50 16.58 6.56
C LEU A 107 9.93 16.80 6.04
N ALA A 108 10.25 18.03 5.61
CA ALA A 108 11.59 18.35 5.12
C ALA A 108 12.68 18.12 6.19
N ARG A 109 12.40 18.41 7.45
CA ARG A 109 13.32 18.10 8.58
C ARG A 109 13.55 16.62 8.75
N ILE A 110 12.50 15.80 8.63
CA ILE A 110 12.65 14.32 8.63
C ILE A 110 13.60 13.90 7.50
N LEU A 111 13.37 14.39 6.28
CA LEU A 111 14.20 14.05 5.12
C LEU A 111 15.66 14.50 5.27
N LEU A 112 15.92 15.61 5.95
CA LEU A 112 17.27 16.14 6.17
C LEU A 112 17.99 15.44 7.32
N ASP A 113 17.31 15.26 8.46
CA ASP A 113 17.97 15.05 9.75
C ASP A 113 17.84 13.61 10.26
N ARG A 114 16.77 12.88 9.86
CA ARG A 114 16.56 11.52 10.36
C ARG A 114 17.48 10.52 9.66
N GLU A 115 17.96 9.55 10.43
CA GLU A 115 18.61 8.38 9.85
C GLU A 115 17.55 7.45 9.22
N PRO A 116 17.88 6.82 8.07
CA PRO A 116 16.95 5.89 7.44
C PRO A 116 16.74 4.67 8.33
N ARG A 117 15.48 4.25 8.46
CA ARG A 117 15.10 3.04 9.21
C ARG A 117 14.69 1.93 8.25
N PRO A 118 15.05 0.68 8.56
CA PRO A 118 14.58 -0.45 7.80
C PRO A 118 13.08 -0.64 8.02
N VAL A 119 12.35 -0.83 6.94
CA VAL A 119 10.94 -1.24 6.95
C VAL A 119 10.74 -2.47 6.08
N ASP A 120 9.72 -3.23 6.41
CA ASP A 120 9.38 -4.47 5.74
C ASP A 120 8.64 -4.17 4.43
N THR A 121 8.75 -5.10 3.49
CA THR A 121 7.96 -5.09 2.25
C THR A 121 7.32 -6.47 2.06
N ILE A 122 6.45 -6.61 1.07
CA ILE A 122 5.76 -7.88 0.77
C ILE A 122 6.14 -8.35 -0.63
N GLU A 123 6.71 -9.53 -0.72
CA GLU A 123 6.87 -10.23 -2.00
C GLU A 123 5.57 -10.96 -2.35
N VAL A 124 5.09 -10.76 -3.57
CA VAL A 124 3.86 -11.37 -4.10
C VAL A 124 4.22 -12.35 -5.20
N ARG A 125 3.76 -13.58 -5.09
CA ARG A 125 3.93 -14.65 -6.08
C ARG A 125 2.59 -15.27 -6.46
N SER A 126 2.35 -15.37 -7.75
CA SER A 126 1.17 -16.03 -8.34
C SER A 126 1.49 -16.54 -9.74
N ALA A 127 0.51 -17.08 -10.45
CA ALA A 127 0.68 -17.50 -11.85
C ALA A 127 1.10 -16.37 -12.81
N VAL A 128 0.81 -15.11 -12.45
CA VAL A 128 1.08 -13.93 -13.30
C VAL A 128 2.06 -12.93 -12.66
N HIS A 129 2.40 -13.11 -11.40
CA HIS A 129 3.36 -12.29 -10.66
C HIS A 129 4.43 -13.18 -10.05
N ASP A 130 5.67 -12.98 -10.46
CA ASP A 130 6.84 -13.71 -9.95
C ASP A 130 7.76 -12.73 -9.22
N GLY A 131 7.53 -12.55 -7.91
CA GLY A 131 8.34 -11.69 -7.07
C GLY A 131 8.03 -10.18 -7.18
N THR A 132 6.79 -9.81 -7.52
CA THR A 132 6.36 -8.41 -7.40
C THR A 132 6.41 -7.97 -5.95
N VAL A 133 7.01 -6.80 -5.67
CA VAL A 133 7.12 -6.28 -4.31
C VAL A 133 6.15 -5.11 -4.11
N VAL A 134 5.40 -5.16 -2.99
CA VAL A 134 4.46 -4.12 -2.54
C VAL A 134 4.73 -3.74 -1.09
N LEU A 135 4.19 -2.62 -0.63
CA LEU A 135 4.53 -2.06 0.69
C LEU A 135 3.45 -2.27 1.74
N GLY A 136 2.17 -2.11 1.37
CA GLY A 136 1.08 -1.98 2.32
C GLY A 136 0.33 -3.27 2.58
N SER A 137 -0.36 -3.81 1.56
CA SER A 137 -1.21 -4.98 1.75
C SER A 137 -1.52 -5.74 0.46
N VAL A 138 -1.82 -7.02 0.63
CA VAL A 138 -2.42 -7.89 -0.41
C VAL A 138 -3.77 -8.37 0.10
N TYR A 139 -4.81 -8.19 -0.70
CA TYR A 139 -6.18 -8.50 -0.32
C TYR A 139 -6.89 -9.31 -1.39
N ALA A 140 -7.67 -10.30 -0.97
CA ALA A 140 -8.42 -11.19 -1.85
C ALA A 140 -9.91 -11.18 -1.49
N GLY A 141 -10.77 -11.13 -2.51
CA GLY A 141 -12.20 -11.21 -2.32
C GLY A 141 -12.96 -9.94 -2.69
N VAL A 142 -13.94 -9.57 -1.85
CA VAL A 142 -14.82 -8.43 -2.13
C VAL A 142 -14.08 -7.11 -2.29
N ASP A 143 -12.99 -6.91 -1.55
CA ASP A 143 -12.18 -5.69 -1.61
C ASP A 143 -11.47 -5.58 -2.96
N ALA A 144 -10.91 -6.68 -3.47
CA ALA A 144 -10.30 -6.72 -4.79
C ALA A 144 -11.34 -6.48 -5.90
N LEU A 145 -12.54 -7.04 -5.77
CA LEU A 145 -13.63 -6.78 -6.70
C LEU A 145 -14.08 -5.32 -6.67
N ALA A 146 -14.18 -4.73 -5.48
CA ALA A 146 -14.53 -3.32 -5.31
C ALA A 146 -13.49 -2.40 -5.96
N ASN A 147 -12.20 -2.69 -5.78
CA ASN A 147 -11.10 -1.96 -6.39
C ASN A 147 -11.13 -2.08 -7.92
N ARG A 148 -11.32 -3.29 -8.45
CA ARG A 148 -11.48 -3.54 -9.89
C ARG A 148 -12.64 -2.73 -10.47
N HIS A 149 -13.79 -2.68 -9.80
CA HIS A 149 -14.93 -1.87 -10.24
C HIS A 149 -14.63 -0.37 -10.18
N ALA A 150 -13.94 0.10 -9.16
CA ALA A 150 -13.56 1.51 -9.02
C ALA A 150 -12.58 1.95 -10.13
N ASN A 151 -11.59 1.12 -10.43
CA ASN A 151 -10.59 1.38 -11.48
C ASN A 151 -11.22 1.38 -12.89
N HIS A 152 -12.25 0.55 -13.13
CA HIS A 152 -12.95 0.50 -14.41
C HIS A 152 -14.11 1.51 -14.55
N ALA A 153 -14.48 2.21 -13.47
CA ALA A 153 -15.57 3.19 -13.49
C ALA A 153 -15.18 4.50 -14.20
N ARG A 154 -15.20 4.50 -15.54
CA ARG A 154 -14.81 5.65 -16.37
C ARG A 154 -15.70 6.90 -16.20
N LEU A 155 -16.93 6.74 -15.72
CA LEU A 155 -17.94 7.82 -15.63
C LEU A 155 -17.99 8.52 -14.28
N LEU A 156 -17.48 7.91 -13.21
CA LEU A 156 -17.49 8.46 -11.87
C LEU A 156 -16.06 8.75 -11.42
N LYS A 157 -15.78 10.00 -11.04
CA LYS A 157 -14.47 10.43 -10.55
C LYS A 157 -14.49 10.56 -9.02
N GLY A 158 -13.39 10.19 -8.37
CA GLY A 158 -13.16 10.43 -6.95
C GLY A 158 -13.87 9.43 -6.01
N ALA A 159 -14.24 9.89 -4.81
CA ALA A 159 -14.82 9.05 -3.75
C ALA A 159 -16.12 8.34 -4.20
N ALA A 160 -16.92 8.94 -5.08
CA ALA A 160 -18.16 8.36 -5.58
C ALA A 160 -17.93 7.05 -6.35
N SER A 161 -16.81 6.91 -7.09
CA SER A 161 -16.49 5.67 -7.81
C SER A 161 -16.18 4.53 -6.84
N TYR A 162 -15.50 4.81 -5.74
CA TYR A 162 -15.20 3.81 -4.71
C TYR A 162 -16.46 3.35 -3.97
N TYR A 163 -17.36 4.29 -3.62
CA TYR A 163 -18.63 3.93 -2.99
C TYR A 163 -19.52 3.10 -3.91
N ALA A 164 -19.63 3.50 -5.17
CA ALA A 164 -20.43 2.75 -6.17
C ALA A 164 -19.81 1.38 -6.45
N GLY A 165 -18.48 1.29 -6.61
CA GLY A 165 -17.75 0.04 -6.79
C GLY A 165 -17.91 -0.89 -5.58
N GLY A 166 -17.76 -0.37 -4.37
CA GLY A 166 -17.96 -1.10 -3.13
C GLY A 166 -19.38 -1.62 -2.98
N LEU A 167 -20.39 -0.77 -3.19
CA LEU A 167 -21.79 -1.17 -3.12
C LEU A 167 -22.12 -2.27 -4.13
N ARG A 168 -21.66 -2.12 -5.38
CA ARG A 168 -21.83 -3.13 -6.42
C ARG A 168 -21.15 -4.44 -6.05
N ALA A 169 -19.90 -4.37 -5.55
CA ALA A 169 -19.16 -5.55 -5.12
C ALA A 169 -19.91 -6.30 -4.03
N VAL A 170 -20.36 -5.62 -2.98
CA VAL A 170 -21.08 -6.25 -1.85
C VAL A 170 -22.43 -6.83 -2.27
N THR A 171 -23.18 -6.17 -3.17
CA THR A 171 -24.48 -6.67 -3.63
C THR A 171 -24.35 -7.90 -4.52
N THR A 172 -23.27 -8.00 -5.29
CA THR A 172 -23.03 -9.10 -6.25
C THR A 172 -22.13 -10.20 -5.71
N TRP A 173 -21.30 -9.91 -4.68
CA TRP A 173 -20.38 -10.87 -4.12
C TRP A 173 -21.07 -12.00 -3.39
N ARG A 174 -20.58 -13.21 -3.61
CA ARG A 174 -20.93 -14.38 -2.81
C ARG A 174 -19.71 -14.78 -1.99
N PRO A 175 -19.87 -15.10 -0.70
CA PRO A 175 -18.76 -15.64 0.09
C PRO A 175 -18.07 -16.80 -0.62
N ALA A 176 -16.76 -16.89 -0.51
CA ALA A 176 -15.97 -18.00 -1.03
C ALA A 176 -15.46 -18.85 0.12
N ASP A 177 -15.16 -20.12 -0.18
CA ASP A 177 -14.48 -21.01 0.75
C ASP A 177 -12.97 -20.87 0.53
N TYR A 178 -12.31 -20.16 1.45
CA TYR A 178 -10.87 -19.92 1.40
C TYR A 178 -10.12 -20.99 2.18
N ARG A 179 -8.96 -21.38 1.64
CA ARG A 179 -7.90 -22.08 2.34
C ARG A 179 -6.73 -21.13 2.50
N ILE A 180 -6.38 -20.82 3.74
CA ILE A 180 -5.32 -19.88 4.08
C ILE A 180 -4.24 -20.66 4.83
N THR A 181 -3.02 -20.72 4.29
CA THR A 181 -1.88 -21.30 4.97
C THR A 181 -1.01 -20.18 5.52
N VAL A 182 -0.79 -20.15 6.83
CA VAL A 182 0.04 -19.17 7.52
C VAL A 182 1.21 -19.91 8.14
N ASP A 183 2.43 -19.66 7.67
CA ASP A 183 3.66 -20.33 8.13
C ASP A 183 3.54 -21.88 8.18
N GLY A 184 2.80 -22.46 7.23
CA GLY A 184 2.57 -23.90 7.13
C GLY A 184 1.33 -24.42 7.86
N GLU A 185 0.67 -23.60 8.70
CA GLU A 185 -0.58 -23.96 9.36
C GLU A 185 -1.79 -23.60 8.49
N GLU A 186 -2.67 -24.59 8.23
CA GLU A 186 -3.85 -24.39 7.38
C GLU A 186 -5.06 -23.92 8.19
N HIS A 187 -5.73 -22.90 7.67
CA HIS A 187 -6.97 -22.32 8.20
C HIS A 187 -8.02 -22.27 7.10
N ALA A 188 -9.22 -22.73 7.40
CA ALA A 188 -10.37 -22.61 6.51
C ALA A 188 -11.27 -21.44 6.91
N LEU A 189 -11.76 -20.72 5.91
CA LEU A 189 -12.67 -19.60 6.09
C LEU A 189 -13.71 -19.57 4.97
N ARG A 190 -15.00 -19.61 5.34
CA ARG A 190 -16.04 -19.14 4.43
C ARG A 190 -16.29 -17.66 4.70
N GLY A 191 -15.96 -16.79 3.73
CA GLY A 191 -15.91 -15.37 4.03
C GLY A 191 -15.96 -14.43 2.82
N TYR A 192 -15.89 -13.15 3.14
CA TYR A 192 -15.93 -12.05 2.18
C TYR A 192 -14.53 -11.67 1.68
N THR A 193 -13.55 -11.63 2.56
CA THR A 193 -12.21 -11.16 2.25
C THR A 193 -11.15 -11.74 3.17
N VAL A 194 -9.93 -11.85 2.63
CA VAL A 194 -8.69 -12.15 3.35
C VAL A 194 -7.68 -11.09 2.98
N VAL A 195 -7.06 -10.44 3.96
CA VAL A 195 -6.06 -9.40 3.77
C VAL A 195 -4.78 -9.78 4.49
N ALA A 196 -3.66 -9.83 3.79
CA ALA A 196 -2.32 -9.90 4.37
C ALA A 196 -1.74 -8.48 4.39
N ALA A 197 -1.62 -7.89 5.56
CA ALA A 197 -1.28 -6.49 5.76
C ALA A 197 0.08 -6.33 6.46
N ASN A 198 0.97 -5.55 5.84
CA ASN A 198 2.21 -5.05 6.42
C ASN A 198 1.98 -3.70 7.13
N SER A 199 0.95 -2.95 6.73
CA SER A 199 0.61 -1.66 7.30
C SER A 199 -0.82 -1.63 7.84
N ALA A 200 -1.04 -0.78 8.82
CA ALA A 200 -2.36 -0.62 9.43
C ALA A 200 -3.43 -0.11 8.45
N TYR A 201 -3.01 0.64 7.42
CA TYR A 201 -3.91 1.38 6.55
C TYR A 201 -3.99 0.79 5.15
N TYR A 202 -5.20 0.86 4.56
CA TYR A 202 -5.45 0.58 3.15
C TYR A 202 -6.65 1.39 2.64
N GLY A 203 -6.83 1.48 1.34
CA GLY A 203 -8.05 2.00 0.74
C GLY A 203 -8.44 3.42 1.20
N SER A 204 -7.47 4.34 1.22
CA SER A 204 -7.64 5.74 1.60
C SER A 204 -7.90 5.98 3.10
N GLY A 205 -7.05 5.47 3.95
CA GLY A 205 -7.00 5.74 5.38
C GLY A 205 -7.94 4.86 6.23
N ARG A 206 -8.37 3.72 5.71
CA ARG A 206 -9.07 2.71 6.52
C ARG A 206 -8.08 1.84 7.26
N MET A 207 -8.31 1.63 8.53
CA MET A 207 -7.49 0.78 9.39
C MET A 207 -7.95 -0.67 9.30
N ILE A 208 -7.40 -1.44 8.35
CA ILE A 208 -7.73 -2.87 8.21
C ILE A 208 -7.03 -3.74 9.26
N ALA A 209 -5.82 -3.38 9.63
CA ALA A 209 -4.99 -4.09 10.59
C ALA A 209 -4.37 -3.08 11.59
N PRO A 210 -5.14 -2.60 12.60
CA PRO A 210 -4.71 -1.51 13.48
C PRO A 210 -3.41 -1.77 14.23
N GLU A 211 -3.05 -3.04 14.45
CA GLU A 211 -1.84 -3.44 15.18
C GLU A 211 -0.66 -3.78 14.24
N ALA A 212 -0.87 -3.73 12.91
CA ALA A 212 0.19 -4.00 11.95
C ALA A 212 1.33 -2.98 12.05
N ARG A 213 2.55 -3.47 12.03
CA ARG A 213 3.78 -2.69 12.08
C ARG A 213 4.62 -2.98 10.85
N VAL A 214 5.17 -1.93 10.28
CA VAL A 214 5.99 -2.03 9.07
C VAL A 214 7.44 -2.48 9.32
N ASP A 215 7.79 -2.84 10.58
CA ASP A 215 9.17 -3.07 11.02
C ASP A 215 9.33 -4.27 11.97
N ASP A 216 8.34 -5.17 12.06
CA ASP A 216 8.38 -6.30 12.99
C ASP A 216 8.60 -7.68 12.33
N GLY A 217 8.74 -7.69 11.00
CA GLY A 217 8.97 -8.91 10.21
C GLY A 217 7.77 -9.83 10.12
N LEU A 218 6.54 -9.32 10.31
CA LEU A 218 5.31 -10.09 10.29
C LEU A 218 4.24 -9.41 9.42
N LEU A 219 3.28 -10.19 8.95
CA LEU A 219 2.07 -9.70 8.29
C LEU A 219 0.87 -10.04 9.18
N GLU A 220 -0.04 -9.09 9.33
CA GLU A 220 -1.37 -9.33 9.91
C GLU A 220 -2.28 -9.95 8.84
N VAL A 221 -2.84 -11.13 9.15
CA VAL A 221 -3.77 -11.82 8.25
C VAL A 221 -5.18 -11.61 8.76
N VAL A 222 -5.84 -10.60 8.21
CA VAL A 222 -7.22 -10.24 8.59
C VAL A 222 -8.20 -11.03 7.73
N MET A 223 -9.03 -11.82 8.37
CA MET A 223 -10.04 -12.67 7.76
C MET A 223 -11.43 -12.21 8.18
N ILE A 224 -12.27 -11.82 7.21
CA ILE A 224 -13.66 -11.42 7.47
C ILE A 224 -14.59 -12.52 6.95
N ARG A 225 -15.19 -13.25 7.90
CA ARG A 225 -16.10 -14.36 7.61
C ARG A 225 -17.43 -13.89 7.04
N GLU A 226 -18.18 -14.83 6.50
CA GLU A 226 -19.55 -14.59 6.05
C GLU A 226 -20.40 -13.98 7.16
N ALA A 227 -21.11 -12.91 6.84
CA ALA A 227 -21.97 -12.16 7.73
C ALA A 227 -23.19 -11.61 6.95
N PRO A 228 -24.28 -11.28 7.61
CA PRO A 228 -25.41 -10.61 6.98
C PRO A 228 -24.98 -9.32 6.27
N ARG A 229 -25.46 -9.13 5.03
CA ARG A 229 -25.02 -8.01 4.17
C ARG A 229 -25.21 -6.62 4.80
N HIS A 230 -26.20 -6.45 5.68
CA HIS A 230 -26.40 -5.15 6.36
C HIS A 230 -25.24 -4.76 7.27
N LEU A 231 -24.47 -5.74 7.79
CA LEU A 231 -23.26 -5.48 8.58
C LEU A 231 -22.13 -4.84 7.77
N PHE A 232 -22.17 -4.92 6.44
CA PHE A 232 -21.17 -4.27 5.59
C PHE A 232 -21.01 -2.78 5.89
N PHE A 233 -22.12 -2.04 5.99
CA PHE A 233 -22.04 -0.60 6.28
C PHE A 233 -21.45 -0.32 7.67
N THR A 234 -21.75 -1.18 8.65
CA THR A 234 -21.18 -1.08 9.99
C THR A 234 -19.69 -1.35 9.96
N LEU A 235 -19.27 -2.45 9.32
CA LEU A 235 -17.84 -2.78 9.13
C LEU A 235 -17.08 -1.65 8.43
N MET A 236 -17.64 -1.11 7.33
CA MET A 236 -17.04 0.01 6.61
C MET A 236 -16.88 1.28 7.45
N ASN A 237 -17.79 1.52 8.40
CA ASN A 237 -17.64 2.62 9.34
C ASN A 237 -16.60 2.33 10.43
N GLU A 238 -16.55 1.12 10.93
CA GLU A 238 -15.59 0.67 11.94
C GLU A 238 -14.15 0.60 11.42
N LEU A 239 -13.95 0.34 10.12
CA LEU A 239 -12.64 0.43 9.48
C LEU A 239 -12.01 1.84 9.55
N LYS A 240 -12.78 2.88 9.86
CA LYS A 240 -12.23 4.23 10.09
C LYS A 240 -11.43 4.35 11.38
N SER A 241 -11.77 3.53 12.38
CA SER A 241 -11.16 3.54 13.71
C SER A 241 -10.48 2.23 14.08
N GLY A 242 -10.55 1.22 13.21
CA GLY A 242 -10.07 -0.12 13.53
C GLY A 242 -10.99 -0.94 14.45
N ALA A 243 -12.16 -0.43 14.85
CA ALA A 243 -13.05 -1.10 15.80
C ALA A 243 -13.60 -2.45 15.29
N HIS A 244 -13.56 -2.70 13.99
CA HIS A 244 -14.02 -3.95 13.37
C HIS A 244 -13.26 -5.19 13.90
N VAL A 245 -12.02 -5.04 14.39
CA VAL A 245 -11.22 -6.17 14.89
C VAL A 245 -11.83 -6.83 16.14
N ALA A 246 -12.68 -6.10 16.88
CA ALA A 246 -13.39 -6.63 18.05
C ALA A 246 -14.63 -7.48 17.69
N ARG A 247 -14.97 -7.60 16.39
CA ARG A 247 -16.13 -8.34 15.95
C ARG A 247 -15.88 -9.84 15.89
N PRO A 248 -16.86 -10.68 16.20
CA PRO A 248 -16.75 -12.13 16.10
C PRO A 248 -16.61 -12.62 14.65
N GLU A 249 -16.99 -11.79 13.67
CA GLU A 249 -16.82 -12.07 12.24
C GLU A 249 -15.39 -11.84 11.75
N VAL A 250 -14.55 -11.16 12.52
CA VAL A 250 -13.17 -10.85 12.17
C VAL A 250 -12.23 -11.73 12.98
N ARG A 251 -11.33 -12.39 12.27
CA ARG A 251 -10.23 -13.15 12.89
C ARG A 251 -8.91 -12.61 12.33
N ILE A 252 -7.94 -12.42 13.21
CA ILE A 252 -6.60 -11.98 12.83
C ILE A 252 -5.60 -13.07 13.24
N LEU A 253 -4.69 -13.37 12.32
CA LEU A 253 -3.51 -14.18 12.55
C LEU A 253 -2.28 -13.36 12.20
N ARG A 254 -1.11 -13.83 12.60
CA ARG A 254 0.18 -13.22 12.24
C ARG A 254 1.09 -14.28 11.65
N GLY A 255 1.84 -13.94 10.61
CA GLY A 255 2.78 -14.84 10.00
C GLY A 255 3.72 -14.15 9.03
N ARG A 256 4.68 -14.93 8.51
CA ARG A 256 5.71 -14.44 7.58
C ARG A 256 5.43 -14.83 6.15
N GLU A 257 4.83 -15.98 5.95
CA GLU A 257 4.47 -16.50 4.64
C GLU A 257 3.02 -16.94 4.64
N ILE A 258 2.23 -16.35 3.76
CA ILE A 258 0.80 -16.58 3.68
C ILE A 258 0.45 -17.01 2.26
N ARG A 259 -0.19 -18.18 2.13
CA ARG A 259 -0.79 -18.66 0.90
C ARG A 259 -2.31 -18.56 0.99
N ILE A 260 -2.94 -17.95 0.00
CA ILE A 260 -4.39 -17.80 -0.09
C ILE A 260 -4.88 -18.50 -1.35
N GLU A 261 -5.81 -19.43 -1.16
CA GLU A 261 -6.51 -20.18 -2.20
C GLU A 261 -8.01 -20.08 -1.98
N ALA A 262 -8.81 -20.39 -2.99
CA ALA A 262 -10.26 -20.42 -2.89
C ALA A 262 -10.85 -21.56 -3.73
N ASP A 263 -12.10 -21.95 -3.41
CA ASP A 263 -12.89 -22.96 -4.11
C ASP A 263 -13.29 -22.56 -5.54
N ARG A 264 -13.13 -21.30 -5.89
CA ARG A 264 -13.46 -20.71 -7.20
C ARG A 264 -12.49 -19.60 -7.56
N GLN A 265 -12.64 -19.01 -8.75
CA GLN A 265 -11.91 -17.81 -9.14
C GLN A 265 -12.32 -16.65 -8.24
N VAL A 266 -11.35 -16.10 -7.52
CA VAL A 266 -11.47 -14.97 -6.62
C VAL A 266 -10.39 -13.97 -6.96
N PRO A 267 -10.73 -12.70 -7.25
CA PRO A 267 -9.73 -11.69 -7.52
C PRO A 267 -8.93 -11.36 -6.26
N TYR A 268 -7.64 -11.06 -6.45
CA TYR A 268 -6.83 -10.40 -5.46
C TYR A 268 -6.22 -9.12 -6.04
N GLY A 269 -5.87 -8.19 -5.15
CA GLY A 269 -5.15 -6.96 -5.46
C GLY A 269 -4.04 -6.72 -4.44
N ALA A 270 -3.11 -5.84 -4.78
CA ALA A 270 -2.05 -5.40 -3.90
C ALA A 270 -1.79 -3.91 -4.08
N ASP A 271 -1.74 -3.15 -2.99
CA ASP A 271 -1.55 -1.69 -2.95
C ASP A 271 -2.41 -0.89 -3.94
N GLY A 272 -3.56 -1.44 -4.35
CA GLY A 272 -4.51 -0.82 -5.28
C GLY A 272 -4.20 -0.98 -6.77
N GLU A 273 -3.04 -1.50 -7.13
CA GLU A 273 -2.55 -1.53 -8.52
C GLU A 273 -2.42 -2.94 -9.11
N VAL A 274 -2.15 -3.94 -8.29
CA VAL A 274 -1.97 -5.33 -8.74
C VAL A 274 -3.33 -6.01 -8.75
N GLU A 275 -3.74 -6.53 -9.90
CA GLU A 275 -5.02 -7.25 -10.05
C GLU A 275 -4.78 -8.59 -10.75
N ALA A 276 -5.09 -9.70 -10.06
CA ALA A 276 -5.06 -11.04 -10.62
C ALA A 276 -6.05 -11.95 -9.89
N GLU A 277 -5.99 -13.25 -10.15
CA GLU A 277 -6.85 -14.26 -9.53
C GLU A 277 -6.03 -15.18 -8.60
N LEU A 278 -6.67 -15.67 -7.51
CA LEU A 278 -6.07 -16.68 -6.64
C LEU A 278 -5.69 -17.96 -7.43
N PRO A 279 -4.67 -18.73 -7.00
CA PRO A 279 -3.96 -18.59 -5.71
C PRO A 279 -2.86 -17.52 -5.72
N VAL A 280 -2.58 -16.98 -4.53
CA VAL A 280 -1.45 -16.08 -4.30
C VAL A 280 -0.67 -16.52 -3.06
N THR A 281 0.65 -16.40 -3.12
CA THR A 281 1.54 -16.53 -1.96
C THR A 281 2.18 -15.18 -1.72
N VAL A 282 2.17 -14.72 -0.48
CA VAL A 282 2.81 -13.50 -0.04
C VAL A 282 3.79 -13.79 1.07
N LYS A 283 4.93 -13.12 1.05
CA LYS A 283 5.99 -13.28 2.03
C LYS A 283 6.50 -11.93 2.46
N VAL A 284 6.63 -11.72 3.77
CA VAL A 284 7.31 -10.54 4.29
C VAL A 284 8.80 -10.61 3.95
N LEU A 285 9.35 -9.48 3.54
CA LEU A 285 10.80 -9.26 3.37
C LEU A 285 11.23 -8.28 4.47
N PRO A 286 11.76 -8.79 5.60
CA PRO A 286 12.05 -7.97 6.75
C PRO A 286 13.14 -6.94 6.47
N GLY A 287 12.90 -5.68 6.83
CA GLY A 287 13.85 -4.58 6.71
C GLY A 287 14.35 -4.31 5.30
N ALA A 288 13.61 -4.75 4.28
CA ALA A 288 14.07 -4.73 2.90
C ALA A 288 14.12 -3.34 2.25
N LEU A 289 13.52 -2.31 2.87
CA LEU A 289 13.53 -0.94 2.35
C LEU A 289 14.02 0.04 3.43
N LYS A 290 14.96 0.92 3.08
CA LYS A 290 15.50 1.96 3.99
C LYS A 290 14.72 3.25 3.81
N VAL A 291 13.90 3.63 4.78
CA VAL A 291 12.99 4.80 4.68
C VAL A 291 13.34 5.89 5.70
N LEU A 292 13.24 7.14 5.25
CA LEU A 292 13.32 8.32 6.12
C LEU A 292 11.94 8.60 6.74
N HIS A 293 11.79 8.31 8.04
CA HIS A 293 10.56 8.59 8.78
C HIS A 293 10.77 8.79 10.29
#